data_964d745d243474cbb122a3dde4c39543
#
_entry.id   964d745d243474cbb122a3dde4c39543
#
_cell.length_a   1.000
_cell.length_b   1.000
_cell.length_c   1.000
_cell.angle_alpha   90.00
_cell.angle_beta   90.00
_cell.angle_gamma   90.00
#
_symmetry.space_group_name_H-M   'P 1'
#
loop_
_entity.id
_entity.type
_entity.pdbx_description
1 polymer ?
#
loop_
_entity_poly.entity_id
_entity_poly.type
_entity_poly.pdbx_seq_one_letter_code
_entity_poly.pdbx_strand_id
1 'polypeptide(L)'
;MKNISKYISLFIIMTIILVTTFPMTACNKEKADNSVKKITLCEVTHSIFYAPQYVAIENGYFADEGLELTVTNGFGADKVMTALISGDADIGFMGSESSIYVYAEGSEDYAVNFAGLTQRAGNFLVGREANDNFDWAELKGKTVIGGRAGGMPQMLFEYILKKNNIDPETDLEILQNVDFGSTSAAFTSGIGDYTVEFEPSATLLEQQGEGHVIASLGVESGYVPYTAYCAKKSYIKKNPDVIQKFTNATQKGLDYVNTHSSAEIAAIIAPQFK
;
A
#
# COMPACT_ATOMS: atom_id res chain seq x y z
N MET A 1 -59.27 46.72 -42.08
CA MET A 1 -58.88 45.28 -42.07
C MET A 1 -57.52 44.96 -42.66
N LYS A 2 -56.82 45.84 -43.37
CA LYS A 2 -55.48 45.55 -43.98
C LYS A 2 -54.30 45.64 -43.01
N ASN A 3 -54.40 46.29 -41.86
CA ASN A 3 -53.29 46.50 -40.92
C ASN A 3 -53.16 45.37 -39.85
N ILE A 4 -54.24 44.68 -39.53
CA ILE A 4 -54.22 43.59 -38.53
C ILE A 4 -53.46 42.34 -39.05
N SER A 5 -53.57 42.04 -40.34
CA SER A 5 -52.85 40.94 -40.98
C SER A 5 -51.34 41.12 -40.97
N LYS A 6 -50.81 42.34 -41.04
CA LYS A 6 -49.37 42.62 -40.99
C LYS A 6 -48.79 42.38 -39.58
N TYR A 7 -49.52 42.69 -38.52
CA TYR A 7 -49.05 42.48 -37.14
C TYR A 7 -49.12 41.03 -36.74
N ILE A 8 -50.12 40.28 -37.21
CA ILE A 8 -50.22 38.85 -36.98
C ILE A 8 -49.08 38.11 -37.69
N SER A 9 -48.72 38.47 -38.90
CA SER A 9 -47.61 37.89 -39.65
C SER A 9 -46.25 38.21 -38.98
N LEU A 10 -46.06 39.43 -38.45
CA LEU A 10 -44.87 39.84 -37.72
C LEU A 10 -44.72 39.12 -36.37
N PHE A 11 -45.84 38.85 -35.67
CA PHE A 11 -45.86 38.13 -34.41
C PHE A 11 -45.55 36.63 -34.57
N ILE A 12 -45.99 36.02 -35.65
CA ILE A 12 -45.69 34.63 -36.02
C ILE A 12 -44.23 34.45 -36.39
N ILE A 13 -43.63 35.40 -37.13
CA ILE A 13 -42.21 35.37 -37.47
C ILE A 13 -41.33 35.57 -36.22
N MET A 14 -41.75 36.42 -35.29
CA MET A 14 -41.01 36.70 -34.07
C MET A 14 -41.06 35.50 -33.06
N THR A 15 -42.20 34.74 -33.04
CA THR A 15 -42.29 33.51 -32.24
C THR A 15 -41.50 32.35 -32.83
N ILE A 16 -41.34 32.25 -34.15
CA ILE A 16 -40.53 31.21 -34.82
C ILE A 16 -39.04 31.46 -34.57
N ILE A 17 -38.54 32.70 -34.51
CA ILE A 17 -37.17 33.06 -34.23
C ILE A 17 -36.82 32.80 -32.74
N LEU A 18 -37.77 32.88 -31.80
CA LEU A 18 -37.53 32.66 -30.38
C LEU A 18 -37.41 31.17 -30.00
N VAL A 19 -37.85 30.23 -30.86
CA VAL A 19 -37.77 28.78 -30.60
C VAL A 19 -36.48 28.18 -31.11
N THR A 20 -35.69 28.87 -31.93
CA THR A 20 -34.43 28.35 -32.55
C THR A 20 -33.18 28.67 -31.75
N THR A 21 -33.23 29.36 -30.61
CA THR A 21 -32.09 29.66 -29.76
C THR A 21 -32.11 28.92 -28.44
N PHE A 22 -32.62 27.68 -28.40
CA PHE A 22 -32.19 26.77 -27.31
C PHE A 22 -30.73 26.40 -27.63
N PRO A 23 -29.76 26.78 -26.77
CA PRO A 23 -28.44 26.22 -26.88
C PRO A 23 -28.64 24.72 -26.62
N MET A 24 -28.45 23.89 -27.62
CA MET A 24 -28.10 22.51 -27.41
C MET A 24 -26.80 22.54 -26.58
N THR A 25 -26.94 22.47 -25.26
CA THR A 25 -25.87 22.00 -24.39
C THR A 25 -25.62 20.58 -24.84
N ALA A 26 -24.82 20.43 -25.89
CA ALA A 26 -24.16 19.19 -26.17
C ALA A 26 -23.41 18.87 -24.87
N CYS A 27 -23.90 17.91 -24.10
CA CYS A 27 -23.08 17.19 -23.16
C CYS A 27 -21.91 16.68 -24.01
N ASN A 28 -20.82 17.43 -24.01
CA ASN A 28 -19.53 16.93 -24.41
C ASN A 28 -19.24 15.83 -23.37
N LYS A 29 -19.71 14.62 -23.64
CA LYS A 29 -19.09 13.44 -23.05
C LYS A 29 -17.64 13.54 -23.51
N GLU A 30 -16.76 14.04 -22.62
CA GLU A 30 -15.34 13.82 -22.78
C GLU A 30 -15.19 12.38 -23.23
N LYS A 31 -14.63 12.19 -24.42
CA LYS A 31 -14.28 10.85 -24.88
C LYS A 31 -13.38 10.30 -23.77
N ALA A 32 -13.85 9.26 -23.10
CA ALA A 32 -13.02 8.55 -22.14
C ALA A 32 -11.71 8.26 -22.87
N ASP A 33 -10.62 8.83 -22.35
CA ASP A 33 -9.29 8.54 -22.86
C ASP A 33 -9.02 7.05 -22.58
N ASN A 34 -9.25 6.22 -23.59
CA ASN A 34 -9.05 4.77 -23.53
C ASN A 34 -7.56 4.39 -23.62
N SER A 35 -6.65 5.36 -23.52
CA SER A 35 -5.22 5.05 -23.47
C SER A 35 -4.89 4.34 -22.15
N VAL A 36 -4.15 3.23 -22.27
CA VAL A 36 -3.60 2.54 -21.09
C VAL A 36 -2.66 3.48 -20.34
N LYS A 37 -2.90 3.67 -19.06
CA LYS A 37 -2.06 4.52 -18.20
C LYS A 37 -0.99 3.66 -17.54
N LYS A 38 0.27 4.02 -17.74
CA LYS A 38 1.41 3.39 -17.08
C LYS A 38 1.57 3.96 -15.69
N ILE A 39 1.70 3.08 -14.70
CA ILE A 39 1.83 3.42 -13.28
C ILE A 39 3.04 2.68 -12.71
N THR A 40 3.93 3.40 -12.06
CA THR A 40 5.00 2.81 -11.25
C THR A 40 4.57 2.78 -9.79
N LEU A 41 4.42 1.57 -9.26
CA LEU A 41 4.17 1.31 -7.85
C LEU A 41 5.47 0.89 -7.17
N CYS A 42 5.91 1.61 -6.14
CA CYS A 42 7.02 1.19 -5.29
C CYS A 42 6.48 0.62 -3.98
N GLU A 43 6.72 -0.67 -3.74
CA GLU A 43 6.32 -1.36 -2.51
C GLU A 43 7.49 -1.47 -1.52
N VAL A 44 7.15 -1.48 -0.22
CA VAL A 44 8.12 -1.46 0.87
C VAL A 44 8.89 -2.76 1.02
N THR A 45 8.28 -3.87 0.68
CA THR A 45 8.85 -5.23 0.65
C THR A 45 8.00 -6.11 -0.24
N HIS A 46 8.61 -7.14 -0.83
CA HIS A 46 7.88 -8.14 -1.62
C HIS A 46 7.44 -9.27 -0.70
N SER A 47 6.14 -9.34 -0.38
CA SER A 47 5.64 -10.26 0.65
C SER A 47 4.25 -10.79 0.31
N ILE A 48 4.02 -12.09 0.56
CA ILE A 48 2.68 -12.70 0.46
C ILE A 48 1.64 -12.04 1.38
N PHE A 49 2.09 -11.24 2.33
CA PHE A 49 1.25 -10.38 3.15
C PHE A 49 0.40 -9.40 2.31
N TYR A 50 0.86 -9.09 1.10
CA TYR A 50 0.16 -8.22 0.15
C TYR A 50 -0.60 -9.02 -0.94
N ALA A 51 -1.01 -10.25 -0.63
CA ALA A 51 -1.73 -11.12 -1.56
C ALA A 51 -2.85 -10.43 -2.36
N PRO A 52 -3.69 -9.55 -1.80
CA PRO A 52 -4.72 -8.87 -2.60
C PRO A 52 -4.16 -8.05 -3.77
N GLN A 53 -2.99 -7.39 -3.59
CA GLN A 53 -2.30 -6.65 -4.64
C GLN A 53 -1.87 -7.59 -5.77
N TYR A 54 -1.25 -8.71 -5.41
CA TYR A 54 -0.74 -9.67 -6.40
C TYR A 54 -1.86 -10.42 -7.11
N VAL A 55 -2.95 -10.74 -6.40
CA VAL A 55 -4.18 -11.27 -7.02
C VAL A 55 -4.74 -10.28 -8.04
N ALA A 56 -4.76 -8.98 -7.71
CA ALA A 56 -5.24 -7.97 -8.65
C ALA A 56 -4.34 -7.85 -9.90
N ILE A 57 -3.03 -8.05 -9.75
CA ILE A 57 -2.07 -8.08 -10.86
C ILE A 57 -2.30 -9.33 -11.73
N GLU A 58 -2.25 -10.52 -11.13
CA GLU A 58 -2.30 -11.79 -11.85
C GLU A 58 -3.66 -12.07 -12.52
N ASN A 59 -4.75 -11.62 -11.90
CA ASN A 59 -6.09 -11.70 -12.49
C ASN A 59 -6.39 -10.58 -13.50
N GLY A 60 -5.44 -9.67 -13.75
CA GLY A 60 -5.59 -8.60 -14.74
C GLY A 60 -6.53 -7.46 -14.32
N TYR A 61 -6.90 -7.32 -13.05
CA TYR A 61 -7.86 -6.30 -12.61
C TYR A 61 -7.35 -4.87 -12.84
N PHE A 62 -6.04 -4.64 -12.80
CA PHE A 62 -5.47 -3.34 -13.20
C PHE A 62 -5.61 -3.10 -14.72
N ALA A 63 -5.39 -4.13 -15.53
CA ALA A 63 -5.56 -4.03 -16.99
C ALA A 63 -7.02 -3.77 -17.37
N ASP A 64 -7.98 -4.41 -16.68
CA ASP A 64 -9.42 -4.16 -16.86
C ASP A 64 -9.81 -2.69 -16.59
N GLU A 65 -9.12 -2.04 -15.67
CA GLU A 65 -9.29 -0.62 -15.37
C GLU A 65 -8.46 0.28 -16.33
N GLY A 66 -7.75 -0.29 -17.30
CA GLY A 66 -6.90 0.43 -18.26
C GLY A 66 -5.58 0.92 -17.64
N LEU A 67 -5.06 0.24 -16.62
CA LEU A 67 -3.78 0.53 -15.98
C LEU A 67 -2.75 -0.55 -16.33
N GLU A 68 -1.55 -0.14 -16.72
CA GLU A 68 -0.37 -0.99 -16.86
C GLU A 68 0.56 -0.72 -15.66
N LEU A 69 0.70 -1.70 -14.78
CA LEU A 69 1.41 -1.54 -13.52
C LEU A 69 2.84 -2.07 -13.64
N THR A 70 3.82 -1.26 -13.24
CA THR A 70 5.20 -1.69 -12.99
C THR A 70 5.44 -1.65 -11.49
N VAL A 71 5.79 -2.79 -10.90
CA VAL A 71 6.07 -2.89 -9.46
C VAL A 71 7.59 -2.86 -9.24
N THR A 72 8.04 -2.01 -8.32
CA THR A 72 9.43 -1.92 -7.86
C THR A 72 9.47 -2.09 -6.35
N ASN A 73 10.60 -2.54 -5.80
CA ASN A 73 10.74 -2.76 -4.36
C ASN A 73 11.76 -1.79 -3.76
N GLY A 74 11.35 -1.09 -2.69
CA GLY A 74 12.19 -0.15 -1.96
C GLY A 74 13.02 -0.79 -0.84
N PHE A 75 12.61 -1.97 -0.33
CA PHE A 75 13.21 -2.62 0.85
C PHE A 75 13.31 -1.74 2.10
N GLY A 76 12.38 -0.79 2.22
CA GLY A 76 12.26 0.13 3.35
C GLY A 76 11.36 1.31 3.02
N ALA A 77 10.59 1.79 4.00
CA ALA A 77 9.63 2.88 3.81
C ALA A 77 10.31 4.21 3.43
N ASP A 78 11.50 4.45 3.96
CA ASP A 78 12.36 5.60 3.63
C ASP A 78 12.69 5.66 2.13
N LYS A 79 13.01 4.52 1.52
CA LYS A 79 13.33 4.41 0.10
C LYS A 79 12.09 4.52 -0.79
N VAL A 80 10.97 3.92 -0.37
CA VAL A 80 9.69 4.09 -1.07
C VAL A 80 9.26 5.55 -1.08
N MET A 81 9.35 6.24 0.07
CA MET A 81 9.04 7.66 0.15
C MET A 81 9.98 8.50 -0.72
N THR A 82 11.26 8.17 -0.75
CA THR A 82 12.23 8.83 -1.65
C THR A 82 11.83 8.67 -3.11
N ALA A 83 11.51 7.45 -3.56
CA ALA A 83 11.05 7.18 -4.93
C ALA A 83 9.78 7.96 -5.27
N LEU A 84 8.84 8.06 -4.31
CA LEU A 84 7.60 8.82 -4.50
C LEU A 84 7.87 10.34 -4.63
N ILE A 85 8.69 10.91 -3.76
CA ILE A 85 8.98 12.36 -3.77
C ILE A 85 9.81 12.75 -5.00
N SER A 86 10.81 11.94 -5.37
CA SER A 86 11.62 12.17 -6.59
C SER A 86 10.81 12.05 -7.87
N GLY A 87 9.71 11.28 -7.86
CA GLY A 87 8.89 10.99 -9.04
C GLY A 87 9.32 9.74 -9.80
N ASP A 88 10.19 8.91 -9.21
CA ASP A 88 10.54 7.58 -9.74
C ASP A 88 9.39 6.59 -9.55
N ALA A 89 8.47 6.87 -8.62
CA ALA A 89 7.22 6.15 -8.43
C ALA A 89 6.03 7.12 -8.44
N ASP A 90 4.90 6.68 -9.03
CA ASP A 90 3.62 7.39 -9.00
C ASP A 90 2.86 7.12 -7.71
N ILE A 91 2.92 5.87 -7.25
CA ILE A 91 2.26 5.37 -6.04
C ILE A 91 3.31 4.69 -5.16
N GLY A 92 3.30 5.04 -3.88
CA GLY A 92 4.06 4.36 -2.83
C GLY A 92 3.15 3.42 -2.05
N PHE A 93 3.67 2.25 -1.68
CA PHE A 93 2.98 1.30 -0.83
C PHE A 93 3.86 0.94 0.37
N MET A 94 3.53 1.51 1.53
CA MET A 94 4.35 1.42 2.74
C MET A 94 3.50 1.66 3.99
N GLY A 95 4.12 1.68 5.15
CA GLY A 95 3.47 2.06 6.40
C GLY A 95 2.83 3.44 6.31
N SER A 96 1.62 3.56 6.85
CA SER A 96 0.83 4.80 6.78
C SER A 96 1.47 5.99 7.49
N GLU A 97 2.37 5.74 8.44
CA GLU A 97 3.11 6.74 9.22
C GLU A 97 4.04 7.60 8.36
N SER A 98 4.61 7.04 7.29
CA SER A 98 5.60 7.72 6.46
C SER A 98 5.07 9.02 5.84
N SER A 99 3.77 9.07 5.51
CA SER A 99 3.12 10.28 5.03
C SER A 99 3.05 11.38 6.08
N ILE A 100 2.94 11.00 7.37
CA ILE A 100 2.89 11.93 8.50
C ILE A 100 4.25 12.63 8.67
N TYR A 101 5.35 11.89 8.55
CA TYR A 101 6.70 12.46 8.67
C TYR A 101 6.96 13.51 7.60
N VAL A 102 6.68 13.21 6.34
CA VAL A 102 6.88 14.14 5.23
C VAL A 102 6.01 15.41 5.37
N TYR A 103 4.78 15.22 5.86
CA TYR A 103 3.90 16.35 6.17
C TYR A 103 4.46 17.20 7.32
N ALA A 104 4.93 16.58 8.39
CA ALA A 104 5.48 17.25 9.57
C ALA A 104 6.77 18.03 9.24
N GLU A 105 7.59 17.53 8.31
CA GLU A 105 8.79 18.21 7.80
C GLU A 105 8.47 19.40 6.87
N GLY A 106 7.20 19.73 6.65
CA GLY A 106 6.78 20.93 5.92
C GLY A 106 6.81 20.78 4.40
N SER A 107 6.81 19.57 3.85
CA SER A 107 6.69 19.38 2.41
C SER A 107 5.37 19.96 1.87
N GLU A 108 5.44 20.82 0.86
CA GLU A 108 4.24 21.40 0.24
C GLU A 108 3.46 20.38 -0.60
N ASP A 109 4.16 19.45 -1.26
CA ASP A 109 3.60 18.37 -2.06
C ASP A 109 3.82 17.02 -1.37
N TYR A 110 3.28 16.92 -0.16
CA TYR A 110 3.39 15.75 0.69
C TYR A 110 2.61 14.54 0.15
N ALA A 111 3.00 13.36 0.61
CA ALA A 111 2.28 12.13 0.32
C ALA A 111 0.95 12.07 1.10
N VAL A 112 -0.09 11.60 0.43
CA VAL A 112 -1.44 11.40 1.00
C VAL A 112 -1.81 9.94 0.86
N ASN A 113 -2.14 9.28 1.97
CA ASN A 113 -2.69 7.93 1.94
C ASN A 113 -4.11 7.97 1.38
N PHE A 114 -4.38 7.17 0.35
CA PHE A 114 -5.70 7.15 -0.31
C PHE A 114 -6.42 5.80 -0.21
N ALA A 115 -5.69 4.70 0.09
CA ALA A 115 -6.29 3.40 0.34
C ALA A 115 -5.43 2.59 1.32
N GLY A 116 -6.05 1.95 2.31
CA GLY A 116 -5.41 0.99 3.20
C GLY A 116 -5.57 -0.43 2.68
N LEU A 117 -4.52 -1.25 2.75
CA LEU A 117 -4.61 -2.66 2.37
C LEU A 117 -4.57 -3.58 3.58
N THR A 118 -3.70 -3.30 4.54
CA THR A 118 -3.51 -4.17 5.70
C THR A 118 -3.85 -3.43 7.00
N GLN A 119 -4.39 -4.17 7.95
CA GLN A 119 -4.90 -3.64 9.21
C GLN A 119 -4.33 -4.35 10.45
N ARG A 120 -3.22 -5.06 10.28
CA ARG A 120 -2.41 -5.69 11.33
C ARG A 120 -0.97 -5.77 10.86
N ALA A 121 -0.03 -5.97 11.78
CA ALA A 121 1.34 -6.33 11.40
C ALA A 121 1.35 -7.70 10.69
N GLY A 122 2.10 -7.79 9.60
CA GLY A 122 2.25 -9.02 8.81
C GLY A 122 3.58 -9.71 9.04
N ASN A 123 4.28 -9.37 10.11
CA ASN A 123 5.59 -9.88 10.45
C ASN A 123 5.59 -10.70 11.74
N PHE A 124 6.65 -11.48 11.89
CA PHE A 124 6.84 -12.44 12.96
C PHE A 124 8.18 -12.21 13.63
N LEU A 125 8.24 -12.48 14.93
CA LEU A 125 9.50 -12.62 15.65
C LEU A 125 10.02 -14.04 15.40
N VAL A 126 11.25 -14.14 14.90
CA VAL A 126 11.97 -15.40 14.64
C VAL A 126 13.17 -15.46 15.56
N GLY A 127 13.31 -16.55 16.32
CA GLY A 127 14.44 -16.83 17.20
C GLY A 127 15.31 -17.96 16.65
N ARG A 128 16.48 -18.15 17.25
CA ARG A 128 17.42 -19.23 16.86
C ARG A 128 16.97 -20.61 17.31
N GLU A 129 16.25 -20.68 18.43
CA GLU A 129 15.73 -21.90 19.04
C GLU A 129 14.22 -21.87 19.09
N ALA A 130 13.59 -23.03 18.98
CA ALA A 130 12.14 -23.15 19.17
C ALA A 130 11.76 -22.85 20.62
N ASN A 131 10.69 -22.06 20.80
CA ASN A 131 10.19 -21.72 22.14
C ASN A 131 8.65 -21.57 22.12
N ASP A 132 7.96 -22.65 22.45
CA ASP A 132 6.49 -22.69 22.50
C ASP A 132 5.89 -21.92 23.69
N ASN A 133 6.73 -21.54 24.66
CA ASN A 133 6.31 -20.81 25.87
C ASN A 133 6.99 -19.44 25.96
N PHE A 134 7.28 -18.80 24.81
CA PHE A 134 7.99 -17.54 24.75
C PHE A 134 7.30 -16.44 25.57
N ASP A 135 8.12 -15.76 26.39
CA ASP A 135 7.74 -14.54 27.11
C ASP A 135 8.55 -13.37 26.53
N TRP A 136 7.88 -12.27 26.25
CA TRP A 136 8.53 -11.05 25.73
C TRP A 136 9.68 -10.57 26.61
N ALA A 137 9.63 -10.82 27.93
CA ALA A 137 10.71 -10.49 28.86
C ALA A 137 12.06 -11.18 28.54
N GLU A 138 12.04 -12.27 27.76
CA GLU A 138 13.26 -12.96 27.31
C GLU A 138 14.09 -12.13 26.34
N LEU A 139 13.51 -11.09 25.73
CA LEU A 139 14.23 -10.18 24.86
C LEU A 139 15.16 -9.22 25.62
N LYS A 140 15.07 -9.12 26.97
CA LYS A 140 15.95 -8.26 27.74
C LYS A 140 17.41 -8.73 27.64
N GLY A 141 18.29 -7.78 27.28
CA GLY A 141 19.71 -8.02 27.04
C GLY A 141 20.02 -8.71 25.71
N LYS A 142 19.04 -8.85 24.81
CA LYS A 142 19.20 -9.46 23.49
C LYS A 142 19.39 -8.42 22.40
N THR A 143 19.94 -8.89 21.27
CA THR A 143 20.01 -8.10 20.02
C THR A 143 18.95 -8.59 19.05
N VAL A 144 18.09 -7.68 18.55
CA VAL A 144 17.00 -8.00 17.63
C VAL A 144 17.15 -7.19 16.35
N ILE A 145 17.08 -7.84 15.18
CA ILE A 145 16.91 -7.15 13.90
C ILE A 145 15.43 -6.73 13.84
N GLY A 146 15.11 -5.52 14.29
CA GLY A 146 13.75 -5.09 14.66
C GLY A 146 13.01 -4.25 13.62
N GLY A 147 13.50 -4.19 12.39
CA GLY A 147 12.95 -3.34 11.34
C GLY A 147 13.76 -2.06 11.13
N ARG A 148 13.34 -1.23 10.17
CA ARG A 148 14.04 0.02 9.86
C ARG A 148 13.54 1.17 10.72
N ALA A 149 14.45 2.07 11.10
CA ALA A 149 14.15 3.23 11.93
C ALA A 149 12.98 4.05 11.37
N GLY A 150 11.99 4.32 12.22
CA GLY A 150 10.80 5.09 11.88
C GLY A 150 9.77 4.36 11.01
N GLY A 151 10.01 3.09 10.63
CA GLY A 151 9.06 2.29 9.87
C GLY A 151 8.02 1.61 10.77
N MET A 152 6.86 1.31 10.21
CA MET A 152 5.75 0.65 10.93
C MET A 152 6.17 -0.65 11.64
N PRO A 153 6.99 -1.55 11.05
CA PRO A 153 7.45 -2.74 11.74
C PRO A 153 8.18 -2.44 13.06
N GLN A 154 9.12 -1.49 13.03
CA GLN A 154 9.88 -1.09 14.21
C GLN A 154 8.97 -0.42 15.26
N MET A 155 8.11 0.50 14.83
CA MET A 155 7.19 1.19 15.74
C MET A 155 6.27 0.22 16.48
N LEU A 156 5.74 -0.80 15.78
CA LEU A 156 4.88 -1.79 16.40
C LEU A 156 5.66 -2.76 17.27
N PHE A 157 6.88 -3.13 16.91
CA PHE A 157 7.73 -3.93 17.75
C PHE A 157 8.01 -3.20 19.07
N GLU A 158 8.41 -1.92 19.04
CA GLU A 158 8.59 -1.10 20.24
C GLU A 158 7.29 -0.92 21.05
N TYR A 159 6.14 -0.77 20.38
CA TYR A 159 4.84 -0.74 21.07
C TYR A 159 4.57 -2.04 21.84
N ILE A 160 4.87 -3.20 21.24
CA ILE A 160 4.71 -4.50 21.89
C ILE A 160 5.67 -4.63 23.08
N LEU A 161 6.92 -4.21 22.94
CA LEU A 161 7.89 -4.17 24.03
C LEU A 161 7.38 -3.34 25.20
N LYS A 162 6.95 -2.10 24.94
CA LYS A 162 6.40 -1.19 25.96
C LYS A 162 5.14 -1.75 26.64
N LYS A 163 4.26 -2.41 25.87
CA LYS A 163 3.08 -3.11 26.38
C LYS A 163 3.44 -4.23 27.38
N ASN A 164 4.61 -4.86 27.18
CA ASN A 164 5.14 -5.92 28.05
C ASN A 164 6.15 -5.40 29.10
N ASN A 165 6.16 -4.08 29.38
CA ASN A 165 7.04 -3.44 30.36
C ASN A 165 8.54 -3.62 30.03
N ILE A 166 8.88 -3.56 28.76
CA ILE A 166 10.25 -3.61 28.24
C ILE A 166 10.54 -2.24 27.61
N ASP A 167 11.61 -1.62 28.06
CA ASP A 167 12.08 -0.37 27.46
C ASP A 167 12.92 -0.66 26.21
N PRO A 168 12.46 -0.27 25.01
CA PRO A 168 13.19 -0.55 23.77
C PRO A 168 14.55 0.15 23.67
N GLU A 169 14.80 1.19 24.47
CA GLU A 169 16.05 1.95 24.43
C GLU A 169 17.13 1.40 25.38
N THR A 170 16.71 0.74 26.46
CA THR A 170 17.62 0.34 27.53
C THR A 170 17.63 -1.15 27.84
N ASP A 171 16.55 -1.88 27.57
CA ASP A 171 16.43 -3.29 27.93
C ASP A 171 16.99 -4.26 26.89
N LEU A 172 17.15 -3.83 25.62
CA LEU A 172 17.65 -4.66 24.51
C LEU A 172 18.31 -3.80 23.45
N GLU A 173 19.02 -4.42 22.50
CA GLU A 173 19.55 -3.75 21.32
C GLU A 173 18.67 -4.01 20.10
N ILE A 174 18.14 -2.96 19.46
CA ILE A 174 17.35 -3.08 18.25
C ILE A 174 18.16 -2.58 17.05
N LEU A 175 18.54 -3.48 16.15
CA LEU A 175 19.22 -3.14 14.90
C LEU A 175 18.20 -2.63 13.89
N GLN A 176 18.33 -1.36 13.49
CA GLN A 176 17.33 -0.64 12.67
C GLN A 176 17.87 -0.23 11.30
N ASN A 177 19.06 -0.67 10.93
CA ASN A 177 19.76 -0.26 9.71
C ASN A 177 19.91 -1.37 8.66
N VAL A 178 19.23 -2.50 8.85
CA VAL A 178 19.21 -3.62 7.90
C VAL A 178 18.02 -3.49 6.97
N ASP A 179 18.26 -3.57 5.65
CA ASP A 179 17.19 -3.55 4.65
C ASP A 179 16.35 -4.83 4.73
N PHE A 180 15.03 -4.73 4.50
CA PHE A 180 14.11 -5.88 4.58
C PHE A 180 14.45 -7.05 3.65
N GLY A 181 15.15 -6.80 2.54
CA GLY A 181 15.67 -7.85 1.67
C GLY A 181 16.92 -8.55 2.20
N SER A 182 17.48 -8.13 3.33
CA SER A 182 18.74 -8.64 3.88
C SER A 182 18.62 -9.14 5.33
N THR A 183 17.46 -9.02 5.97
CA THR A 183 17.28 -9.36 7.39
C THR A 183 17.53 -10.85 7.66
N SER A 184 16.95 -11.74 6.86
CA SER A 184 17.15 -13.18 6.98
C SER A 184 18.63 -13.58 6.77
N ALA A 185 19.31 -12.98 5.78
CA ALA A 185 20.72 -13.24 5.54
C ALA A 185 21.61 -12.74 6.69
N ALA A 186 21.30 -11.57 7.24
CA ALA A 186 21.97 -11.04 8.43
C ALA A 186 21.79 -11.99 9.62
N PHE A 187 20.56 -12.43 9.86
CA PHE A 187 20.25 -13.38 10.93
C PHE A 187 20.99 -14.70 10.75
N THR A 188 20.93 -15.35 9.60
CA THR A 188 21.61 -16.63 9.34
C THR A 188 23.13 -16.51 9.41
N SER A 189 23.71 -15.33 9.14
CA SER A 189 25.14 -15.06 9.34
C SER A 189 25.55 -14.90 10.80
N GLY A 190 24.63 -14.97 11.75
CA GLY A 190 24.88 -14.87 13.18
C GLY A 190 24.64 -13.49 13.78
N ILE A 191 24.10 -12.53 13.02
CA ILE A 191 23.76 -11.20 13.54
C ILE A 191 22.41 -11.28 14.26
N GLY A 192 22.36 -10.76 15.49
CA GLY A 192 21.18 -10.74 16.36
C GLY A 192 20.80 -12.11 16.94
N ASP A 193 20.13 -12.09 18.07
CA ASP A 193 19.53 -13.29 18.71
C ASP A 193 18.16 -13.60 18.09
N TYR A 194 17.46 -12.55 17.65
CA TYR A 194 16.14 -12.60 17.02
C TYR A 194 16.10 -11.69 15.79
N THR A 195 15.16 -11.97 14.89
CA THR A 195 14.85 -11.10 13.75
C THR A 195 13.34 -10.96 13.58
N VAL A 196 12.90 -9.81 13.06
CA VAL A 196 11.51 -9.54 12.67
C VAL A 196 11.40 -9.73 11.17
N GLU A 197 10.70 -10.79 10.77
CA GLU A 197 10.61 -11.22 9.37
C GLU A 197 9.18 -11.14 8.84
N PHE A 198 9.06 -10.86 7.54
CA PHE A 198 7.81 -11.04 6.79
C PHE A 198 7.77 -12.43 6.16
N GLU A 199 6.56 -12.87 5.78
CA GLU A 199 6.43 -14.01 4.90
C GLU A 199 6.79 -13.64 3.43
N PRO A 200 7.45 -14.52 2.67
CA PRO A 200 7.75 -15.93 2.99
C PRO A 200 9.04 -16.18 3.79
N SER A 201 9.80 -15.14 4.15
CA SER A 201 11.12 -15.28 4.77
C SER A 201 11.07 -15.99 6.14
N ALA A 202 10.05 -15.71 6.95
CA ALA A 202 9.87 -16.34 8.25
C ALA A 202 9.73 -17.88 8.10
N THR A 203 8.81 -18.33 7.22
CA THR A 203 8.63 -19.76 6.92
C THR A 203 9.88 -20.39 6.30
N LEU A 204 10.60 -19.67 5.43
CA LEU A 204 11.82 -20.20 4.81
C LEU A 204 12.92 -20.44 5.84
N LEU A 205 13.11 -19.55 6.81
CA LEU A 205 14.05 -19.77 7.92
C LEU A 205 13.72 -21.05 8.70
N GLU A 206 12.43 -21.30 9.00
CA GLU A 206 12.01 -22.54 9.65
C GLU A 206 12.28 -23.78 8.81
N GLN A 207 11.93 -23.75 7.52
CA GLN A 207 12.13 -24.89 6.61
C GLN A 207 13.61 -25.23 6.41
N GLN A 208 14.48 -24.23 6.49
CA GLN A 208 15.94 -24.38 6.38
C GLN A 208 16.59 -24.81 7.71
N GLY A 209 15.84 -24.77 8.83
CA GLY A 209 16.38 -25.03 10.16
C GLY A 209 17.31 -23.93 10.68
N GLU A 210 17.18 -22.71 10.13
CA GLU A 210 18.01 -21.56 10.48
C GLU A 210 17.34 -20.62 11.48
N GLY A 211 16.06 -20.87 11.79
CA GLY A 211 15.28 -20.11 12.78
C GLY A 211 13.92 -20.72 13.05
N HIS A 212 13.23 -20.21 14.06
CA HIS A 212 11.91 -20.66 14.49
C HIS A 212 10.99 -19.48 14.70
N VAL A 213 9.79 -19.52 14.14
CA VAL A 213 8.77 -18.50 14.40
C VAL A 213 8.31 -18.60 15.85
N ILE A 214 8.53 -17.53 16.63
CA ILE A 214 8.27 -17.48 18.07
C ILE A 214 6.95 -16.77 18.37
N ALA A 215 6.70 -15.62 17.72
CA ALA A 215 5.52 -14.82 17.97
C ALA A 215 5.05 -14.09 16.72
N SER A 216 3.75 -13.83 16.63
CA SER A 216 3.16 -12.97 15.59
C SER A 216 3.00 -11.54 16.13
N LEU A 217 3.67 -10.57 15.51
CA LEU A 217 3.50 -9.17 15.88
C LEU A 217 2.07 -8.69 15.60
N GLY A 218 1.41 -9.25 14.60
CA GLY A 218 0.03 -8.91 14.26
C GLY A 218 -1.00 -9.37 15.29
N VAL A 219 -0.73 -10.46 16.01
CA VAL A 219 -1.55 -10.90 17.14
C VAL A 219 -1.35 -9.95 18.31
N GLU A 220 -0.11 -9.63 18.63
CA GLU A 220 0.26 -8.83 19.79
C GLU A 220 -0.12 -7.35 19.65
N SER A 221 0.06 -6.76 18.48
CA SER A 221 -0.25 -5.34 18.25
C SER A 221 -1.75 -5.07 18.10
N GLY A 222 -2.53 -6.06 17.67
CA GLY A 222 -3.93 -5.88 17.31
C GLY A 222 -4.13 -5.11 16.01
N TYR A 223 -5.29 -4.45 15.87
CA TYR A 223 -5.65 -3.71 14.67
C TYR A 223 -4.96 -2.34 14.62
N VAL A 224 -4.31 -2.07 13.49
CA VAL A 224 -3.65 -0.79 13.17
C VAL A 224 -3.75 -0.54 11.66
N PRO A 225 -3.78 0.70 11.18
CA PRO A 225 -3.68 1.02 9.75
C PRO A 225 -2.24 0.78 9.29
N TYR A 226 -1.89 -0.48 9.00
CA TYR A 226 -0.50 -0.91 8.87
C TYR A 226 0.12 -0.47 7.56
N THR A 227 -0.38 -0.97 6.40
CA THR A 227 0.15 -0.61 5.08
C THR A 227 -0.91 0.09 4.25
N ALA A 228 -0.54 1.20 3.62
CA ALA A 228 -1.41 2.01 2.79
C ALA A 228 -0.75 2.39 1.47
N TYR A 229 -1.56 2.57 0.44
CA TYR A 229 -1.17 3.22 -0.79
C TYR A 229 -1.22 4.73 -0.62
N CYS A 230 -0.18 5.39 -1.05
CA CYS A 230 -0.09 6.84 -1.03
C CYS A 230 0.44 7.38 -2.36
N ALA A 231 0.12 8.63 -2.64
CA ALA A 231 0.65 9.37 -3.77
C ALA A 231 0.84 10.83 -3.38
N LYS A 232 1.66 11.57 -4.15
CA LYS A 232 1.80 13.02 -3.92
C LYS A 232 0.45 13.71 -4.08
N LYS A 233 0.17 14.69 -3.23
CA LYS A 233 -1.05 15.51 -3.28
C LYS A 233 -1.33 16.07 -4.67
N SER A 234 -0.29 16.55 -5.36
CA SER A 234 -0.38 17.06 -6.73
C SER A 234 -0.75 15.97 -7.73
N TYR A 235 -0.21 14.76 -7.57
CA TYR A 235 -0.52 13.61 -8.42
C TYR A 235 -1.99 13.20 -8.29
N ILE A 236 -2.50 13.06 -7.06
CA ILE A 236 -3.91 12.75 -6.79
C ILE A 236 -4.84 13.79 -7.42
N LYS A 237 -4.49 15.07 -7.25
CA LYS A 237 -5.29 16.17 -7.84
C LYS A 237 -5.29 16.14 -9.36
N LYS A 238 -4.17 15.78 -9.99
CA LYS A 238 -4.02 15.74 -11.45
C LYS A 238 -4.62 14.49 -12.07
N ASN A 239 -4.62 13.37 -11.37
CA ASN A 239 -5.00 12.05 -11.88
C ASN A 239 -6.05 11.35 -11.00
N PRO A 240 -7.18 12.00 -10.65
CA PRO A 240 -8.17 11.42 -9.74
C PRO A 240 -8.82 10.14 -10.30
N ASP A 241 -8.94 10.04 -11.62
CA ASP A 241 -9.42 8.86 -12.33
C ASP A 241 -8.47 7.67 -12.20
N VAL A 242 -7.16 7.90 -12.26
CA VAL A 242 -6.14 6.87 -12.06
C VAL A 242 -6.20 6.33 -10.63
N ILE A 243 -6.31 7.21 -9.64
CA ILE A 243 -6.44 6.82 -8.23
C ILE A 243 -7.69 5.98 -8.00
N GLN A 244 -8.83 6.37 -8.60
CA GLN A 244 -10.08 5.60 -8.48
C GLN A 244 -9.96 4.22 -9.15
N LYS A 245 -9.42 4.16 -10.35
CA LYS A 245 -9.18 2.90 -11.10
C LYS A 245 -8.23 1.97 -10.34
N PHE A 246 -7.13 2.51 -9.80
CA PHE A 246 -6.20 1.75 -8.98
C PHE A 246 -6.90 1.16 -7.74
N THR A 247 -7.70 1.98 -7.06
CA THR A 247 -8.46 1.54 -5.88
C THR A 247 -9.50 0.48 -6.25
N ASN A 248 -10.20 0.61 -7.39
CA ASN A 248 -11.16 -0.38 -7.87
C ASN A 248 -10.47 -1.74 -8.12
N ALA A 249 -9.32 -1.73 -8.81
CA ALA A 249 -8.57 -2.96 -9.09
C ALA A 249 -8.09 -3.64 -7.80
N THR A 250 -7.55 -2.85 -6.86
CA THR A 250 -7.11 -3.35 -5.55
C THR A 250 -8.29 -3.92 -4.75
N GLN A 251 -9.47 -3.27 -4.78
CA GLN A 251 -10.66 -3.76 -4.10
C GLN A 251 -11.11 -5.11 -4.65
N LYS A 252 -11.09 -5.30 -5.98
CA LYS A 252 -11.40 -6.61 -6.60
C LYS A 252 -10.44 -7.70 -6.11
N GLY A 253 -9.15 -7.39 -5.96
CA GLY A 253 -8.16 -8.30 -5.39
C GLY A 253 -8.46 -8.66 -3.93
N LEU A 254 -8.85 -7.67 -3.12
CA LEU A 254 -9.24 -7.87 -1.73
C LEU A 254 -10.51 -8.73 -1.62
N ASP A 255 -11.52 -8.46 -2.45
CA ASP A 255 -12.77 -9.23 -2.49
C ASP A 255 -12.50 -10.68 -2.87
N TYR A 256 -11.58 -10.93 -3.82
CA TYR A 256 -11.15 -12.26 -4.20
C TYR A 256 -10.53 -13.01 -3.00
N VAL A 257 -9.55 -12.39 -2.32
CA VAL A 257 -8.87 -12.99 -1.16
C VAL A 257 -9.85 -13.31 -0.03
N ASN A 258 -10.87 -12.47 0.19
CA ASN A 258 -11.87 -12.70 1.23
C ASN A 258 -12.85 -13.84 0.92
N THR A 259 -12.91 -14.32 -0.33
CA THR A 259 -13.91 -15.31 -0.79
C THR A 259 -13.31 -16.62 -1.26
N HIS A 260 -11.97 -16.72 -1.35
CA HIS A 260 -11.28 -17.90 -1.86
C HIS A 260 -10.36 -18.52 -0.80
N SER A 261 -10.04 -19.78 -0.98
CA SER A 261 -9.14 -20.50 -0.07
C SER A 261 -7.68 -20.05 -0.21
N SER A 262 -6.89 -20.25 0.84
CA SER A 262 -5.44 -19.95 0.81
C SER A 262 -4.71 -20.70 -0.32
N ALA A 263 -5.14 -21.92 -0.67
CA ALA A 263 -4.55 -22.70 -1.75
C ALA A 263 -4.82 -22.09 -3.13
N GLU A 264 -6.04 -21.59 -3.37
CA GLU A 264 -6.39 -20.88 -4.61
C GLU A 264 -5.63 -19.58 -4.73
N ILE A 265 -5.56 -18.81 -3.65
CA ILE A 265 -4.80 -17.56 -3.60
C ILE A 265 -3.32 -17.81 -3.87
N ALA A 266 -2.71 -18.80 -3.20
CA ALA A 266 -1.31 -19.17 -3.39
C ALA A 266 -1.02 -19.58 -4.85
N ALA A 267 -1.90 -20.34 -5.48
CA ALA A 267 -1.76 -20.75 -6.88
C ALA A 267 -1.73 -19.54 -7.84
N ILE A 268 -2.56 -18.52 -7.58
CA ILE A 268 -2.61 -17.30 -8.40
C ILE A 268 -1.36 -16.45 -8.21
N ILE A 269 -0.95 -16.19 -6.97
CA ILE A 269 0.17 -15.26 -6.70
C ILE A 269 1.55 -15.93 -6.89
N ALA A 270 1.65 -17.25 -7.03
CA ALA A 270 2.90 -17.97 -7.20
C ALA A 270 3.84 -17.41 -8.27
N PRO A 271 3.38 -16.87 -9.43
CA PRO A 271 4.26 -16.24 -10.41
C PRO A 271 5.05 -15.06 -9.88
N GLN A 272 4.53 -14.35 -8.89
CA GLN A 272 5.18 -13.19 -8.26
C GLN A 272 6.38 -13.60 -7.38
N PHE A 273 6.46 -14.85 -6.93
CA PHE A 273 7.44 -15.35 -5.96
C PHE A 273 8.39 -16.43 -6.55
N LYS A 274 8.67 -16.34 -7.85
CA LYS A 274 9.60 -17.28 -8.55
C LYS A 274 11.02 -16.75 -8.60
#